data_6026fdc9a12494462323c90a3a11af40
#
_entry.id   6026fdc9a12494462323c90a3a11af40
#
_cell.length_a   1.000
_cell.length_b   1.000
_cell.length_c   1.000
_cell.angle_alpha   90.00
_cell.angle_beta   90.00
_cell.angle_gamma   90.00
#
_symmetry.space_group_name_H-M   'P 1'
#
loop_
_entity.id
_entity.type
_entity.pdbx_description
1 polymer ?
#
loop_
_entity_poly.entity_id
_entity_poly.type
_entity_poly.pdbx_seq_one_letter_code
_entity_poly.pdbx_strand_id
1 'polypeptide(L)'
;MLRTALRRALAAALVLLATFGLEAQSNVNSPRLYVFDGGVLASETARYRLTDADVQEIELSVASFLIVHPRGVLLWDAGAVADHERGGPVGYNQRIVRRDNAERFVKLAPTLTSQLKAAGYEPKDVTHLALSHYHWDHTADANLFANAQWLVSKIEHDAMFSADPPGGTRPETYSALKNARTTLITTPEYDVFGDGTVVIRAAHGHTEGHSVLYVKLAKTGGVVLSGDLYHYPAERTLKRLPTFEVSEADTQAARDDVEQFLRRTNATLWIQHDLVAHRKLKKSPEYYD
;
A
#
# COMPACT_ATOMS: atom_id res chain seq x y z
N MET A 1 -44.68 8.47 31.72
CA MET A 1 -44.49 9.00 30.35
C MET A 1 -43.03 9.40 30.04
N LEU A 2 -42.22 9.85 31.02
CA LEU A 2 -40.81 10.26 30.76
C LEU A 2 -39.85 9.11 30.36
N ARG A 3 -40.05 7.89 30.89
CA ARG A 3 -39.18 6.74 30.62
C ARG A 3 -39.32 6.15 29.19
N THR A 4 -40.44 6.34 28.55
CA THR A 4 -40.72 5.85 27.19
C THR A 4 -40.15 6.78 26.11
N ALA A 5 -40.07 8.06 26.39
CA ALA A 5 -39.45 9.06 25.48
C ALA A 5 -37.93 8.91 25.42
N LEU A 6 -37.28 8.61 26.57
CA LEU A 6 -35.83 8.43 26.64
C LEU A 6 -35.34 7.17 25.87
N ARG A 7 -36.13 6.08 25.91
CA ARG A 7 -35.77 4.86 25.14
C ARG A 7 -35.93 5.03 23.63
N ARG A 8 -36.87 5.85 23.17
CA ARG A 8 -37.05 6.15 21.74
C ARG A 8 -35.96 7.09 21.19
N ALA A 9 -35.48 8.02 22.02
CA ALA A 9 -34.35 8.91 21.63
C ALA A 9 -33.03 8.15 21.52
N LEU A 10 -32.73 7.19 22.42
CA LEU A 10 -31.55 6.34 22.32
C LEU A 10 -31.59 5.40 21.11
N ALA A 11 -32.74 4.84 20.78
CA ALA A 11 -32.88 3.97 19.60
C ALA A 11 -32.70 4.75 18.29
N ALA A 12 -33.16 5.99 18.21
CA ALA A 12 -32.99 6.86 17.05
C ALA A 12 -31.52 7.32 16.88
N ALA A 13 -30.82 7.58 17.98
CA ALA A 13 -29.39 7.97 17.93
C ALA A 13 -28.49 6.79 17.51
N LEU A 14 -28.80 5.55 17.92
CA LEU A 14 -28.05 4.35 17.50
C LEU A 14 -28.29 4.00 16.01
N VAL A 15 -29.46 4.26 15.47
CA VAL A 15 -29.74 4.05 14.04
C VAL A 15 -29.06 5.09 13.17
N LEU A 16 -28.96 6.35 13.62
CA LEU A 16 -28.25 7.42 12.89
C LEU A 16 -26.73 7.18 12.82
N LEU A 17 -26.11 6.61 13.86
CA LEU A 17 -24.67 6.31 13.84
C LEU A 17 -24.31 5.10 12.95
N ALA A 18 -25.24 4.17 12.73
CA ALA A 18 -25.03 3.03 11.82
C ALA A 18 -25.21 3.38 10.33
N THR A 19 -25.92 4.48 10.01
CA THR A 19 -26.18 4.89 8.63
C THR A 19 -25.03 5.72 8.02
N PHE A 20 -24.22 6.43 8.81
CA PHE A 20 -23.14 7.24 8.29
C PHE A 20 -22.02 6.42 7.61
N GLY A 21 -21.74 5.20 8.07
CA GLY A 21 -20.77 4.32 7.43
C GLY A 21 -21.27 3.70 6.11
N LEU A 22 -22.56 3.43 5.99
CA LEU A 22 -23.17 2.91 4.76
C LEU A 22 -23.40 4.00 3.69
N GLU A 23 -23.69 5.24 4.10
CA GLU A 23 -23.92 6.34 3.15
C GLU A 23 -22.64 6.79 2.42
N ALA A 24 -21.47 6.70 3.06
CA ALA A 24 -20.21 7.03 2.38
C ALA A 24 -19.88 6.04 1.25
N GLN A 25 -20.33 4.79 1.36
CA GLN A 25 -20.11 3.74 0.35
C GLN A 25 -21.15 3.78 -0.78
N SER A 26 -22.38 4.27 -0.52
CA SER A 26 -23.49 4.26 -1.49
C SER A 26 -23.41 5.32 -2.60
N ASN A 27 -22.45 6.27 -2.52
CA ASN A 27 -22.32 7.39 -3.47
C ASN A 27 -21.06 7.33 -4.35
N VAL A 28 -20.33 6.21 -4.37
CA VAL A 28 -19.15 6.04 -5.22
C VAL A 28 -19.55 5.30 -6.50
N ASN A 29 -19.54 5.99 -7.63
CA ASN A 29 -19.89 5.42 -8.94
C ASN A 29 -18.66 4.87 -9.70
N SER A 30 -17.45 5.20 -9.26
CA SER A 30 -16.17 4.78 -9.82
C SER A 30 -15.12 4.73 -8.70
N PRO A 31 -14.00 4.03 -8.87
CA PRO A 31 -12.94 4.01 -7.86
C PRO A 31 -12.45 5.42 -7.50
N ARG A 32 -12.20 5.64 -6.20
CA ARG A 32 -11.48 6.80 -5.67
C ARG A 32 -10.18 6.32 -5.07
N LEU A 33 -9.09 6.99 -5.37
CA LEU A 33 -7.75 6.67 -4.89
C LEU A 33 -7.26 7.75 -3.94
N TYR A 34 -7.09 7.42 -2.66
CA TYR A 34 -6.47 8.25 -1.64
C TYR A 34 -5.01 7.86 -1.49
N VAL A 35 -4.15 8.85 -1.31
CA VAL A 35 -2.72 8.65 -1.04
C VAL A 35 -2.45 8.97 0.43
N PHE A 36 -1.87 8.02 1.15
CA PHE A 36 -1.42 8.20 2.53
C PHE A 36 0.09 8.36 2.55
N ASP A 37 0.55 9.32 3.33
CA ASP A 37 1.97 9.57 3.56
C ASP A 37 2.46 8.66 4.70
N GLY A 38 3.34 7.72 4.40
CA GLY A 38 3.95 6.80 5.36
C GLY A 38 5.29 7.29 5.91
N GLY A 39 5.75 8.47 5.47
CA GLY A 39 7.01 9.06 5.90
C GLY A 39 8.11 9.04 4.83
N VAL A 40 9.32 9.34 5.28
CA VAL A 40 10.49 9.46 4.39
C VAL A 40 11.60 8.54 4.91
N LEU A 41 12.11 7.69 4.01
CA LEU A 41 13.21 6.76 4.30
C LEU A 41 14.55 7.42 3.98
N ALA A 42 15.51 7.28 4.89
CA ALA A 42 16.91 7.47 4.53
C ALA A 42 17.36 6.37 3.54
N SER A 43 18.08 6.76 2.51
CA SER A 43 18.49 5.86 1.44
C SER A 43 19.92 6.13 0.97
N GLU A 44 20.47 5.21 0.20
CA GLU A 44 21.81 5.28 -0.43
C GLU A 44 21.69 4.89 -1.89
N THR A 45 21.98 5.81 -2.80
CA THR A 45 21.81 5.64 -4.26
C THR A 45 22.60 4.47 -4.83
N ALA A 46 23.79 4.18 -4.24
CA ALA A 46 24.66 3.07 -4.65
C ALA A 46 23.96 1.70 -4.59
N ARG A 47 22.99 1.51 -3.67
CA ARG A 47 22.19 0.28 -3.57
C ARG A 47 21.34 0.03 -4.81
N TYR A 48 21.02 1.09 -5.56
CA TYR A 48 20.21 1.07 -6.79
C TYR A 48 21.09 1.17 -8.05
N ARG A 49 22.41 1.00 -7.88
CA ARG A 49 23.42 1.21 -8.96
C ARG A 49 23.30 2.60 -9.60
N LEU A 50 22.96 3.59 -8.78
CA LEU A 50 22.87 5.00 -9.13
C LEU A 50 23.92 5.80 -8.36
N THR A 51 24.16 7.02 -8.81
CA THR A 51 24.92 8.04 -8.08
C THR A 51 23.95 9.13 -7.58
N ASP A 52 24.39 9.96 -6.64
CA ASP A 52 23.57 11.07 -6.14
C ASP A 52 23.25 12.09 -7.26
N ALA A 53 24.09 12.16 -8.31
CA ALA A 53 23.83 13.01 -9.46
C ALA A 53 22.74 12.48 -10.40
N ASP A 54 22.39 11.19 -10.32
CA ASP A 54 21.35 10.57 -11.14
C ASP A 54 19.94 10.82 -10.60
N VAL A 55 19.81 11.30 -9.35
CA VAL A 55 18.51 11.46 -8.67
C VAL A 55 18.29 12.93 -8.27
N GLN A 56 17.02 13.35 -8.20
CA GLN A 56 16.66 14.69 -7.71
C GLN A 56 16.58 14.73 -6.18
N GLU A 57 16.34 13.60 -5.54
CA GLU A 57 16.24 13.42 -4.10
C GLU A 57 16.80 12.05 -3.73
N ILE A 58 17.65 11.98 -2.71
CA ILE A 58 18.25 10.72 -2.24
C ILE A 58 17.29 9.96 -1.33
N GLU A 59 16.54 10.68 -0.49
CA GLU A 59 15.54 10.10 0.37
C GLU A 59 14.36 9.54 -0.44
N LEU A 60 13.70 8.51 0.09
CA LEU A 60 12.57 7.83 -0.53
C LEU A 60 11.28 8.12 0.23
N SER A 61 10.15 8.24 -0.48
CA SER A 61 8.83 8.26 0.16
C SER A 61 8.40 6.87 0.58
N VAL A 62 7.53 6.79 1.59
CA VAL A 62 6.68 5.63 1.85
C VAL A 62 5.25 6.05 1.53
N ALA A 63 4.53 5.21 0.81
CA ALA A 63 3.13 5.47 0.50
C ALA A 63 2.28 4.24 0.77
N SER A 64 1.08 4.46 1.28
CA SER A 64 -0.01 3.49 1.27
C SER A 64 -1.19 4.10 0.51
N PHE A 65 -2.06 3.26 -0.03
CA PHE A 65 -3.15 3.75 -0.86
C PHE A 65 -4.47 3.12 -0.43
N LEU A 66 -5.51 3.95 -0.30
CA LEU A 66 -6.87 3.47 -0.09
C LEU A 66 -7.67 3.60 -1.37
N ILE A 67 -8.17 2.50 -1.88
CA ILE A 67 -9.03 2.46 -3.05
C ILE A 67 -10.46 2.21 -2.58
N VAL A 68 -11.31 3.23 -2.71
CA VAL A 68 -12.73 3.14 -2.40
C VAL A 68 -13.49 2.86 -3.67
N HIS A 69 -14.05 1.67 -3.74
CA HIS A 69 -14.80 1.16 -4.87
C HIS A 69 -16.29 0.93 -4.50
N PRO A 70 -17.26 1.00 -5.44
CA PRO A 70 -18.67 0.70 -5.14
C PRO A 70 -18.92 -0.65 -4.46
N ARG A 71 -18.01 -1.62 -4.66
CA ARG A 71 -18.10 -3.00 -4.13
C ARG A 71 -17.25 -3.27 -2.91
N GLY A 72 -16.46 -2.30 -2.41
CA GLY A 72 -15.62 -2.49 -1.24
C GLY A 72 -14.50 -1.45 -1.13
N VAL A 73 -13.68 -1.63 -0.11
CA VAL A 73 -12.55 -0.75 0.20
C VAL A 73 -11.29 -1.59 0.26
N LEU A 74 -10.31 -1.29 -0.58
CA LEU A 74 -9.00 -1.95 -0.60
C LEU A 74 -7.95 -1.02 -0.01
N LEU A 75 -7.19 -1.51 0.97
CA LEU A 75 -5.92 -0.91 1.36
C LEU A 75 -4.78 -1.62 0.62
N TRP A 76 -3.95 -0.84 -0.05
CA TRP A 76 -2.72 -1.28 -0.71
C TRP A 76 -1.52 -0.75 0.06
N ASP A 77 -0.73 -1.67 0.63
CA ASP A 77 0.38 -1.44 1.56
C ASP A 77 -0.02 -0.75 2.88
N ALA A 78 0.77 -0.99 3.92
CA ALA A 78 0.46 -0.61 5.28
C ALA A 78 1.60 0.15 6.00
N GLY A 79 2.47 0.82 5.24
CA GLY A 79 3.48 1.74 5.75
C GLY A 79 4.73 1.08 6.35
N ALA A 80 5.64 1.94 6.86
CA ALA A 80 6.96 1.56 7.37
C ALA A 80 7.07 1.55 8.90
N VAL A 81 6.22 2.30 9.60
CA VAL A 81 6.23 2.38 11.07
C VAL A 81 4.81 2.19 11.57
N ALA A 82 4.60 1.11 12.32
CA ALA A 82 3.30 0.82 12.90
C ALA A 82 2.85 1.95 13.85
N ASP A 83 1.57 2.30 13.79
CA ASP A 83 1.02 3.40 14.58
C ASP A 83 1.30 3.26 16.09
N HIS A 84 1.29 2.03 16.61
CA HIS A 84 1.55 1.73 18.04
C HIS A 84 3.04 1.74 18.43
N GLU A 85 3.96 1.70 17.43
CA GLU A 85 5.41 1.68 17.68
C GLU A 85 6.06 3.06 17.58
N ARG A 86 5.29 4.09 17.29
CA ARG A 86 5.82 5.45 17.04
C ARG A 86 6.46 6.02 18.31
N GLY A 87 7.76 6.31 18.23
CA GLY A 87 8.55 6.87 19.33
C GLY A 87 8.51 8.40 19.44
N GLY A 88 7.83 9.10 18.51
CA GLY A 88 7.81 10.56 18.49
C GLY A 88 6.74 11.17 17.60
N PRO A 89 6.68 12.51 17.52
CA PRO A 89 5.74 13.24 16.69
C PRO A 89 6.10 13.12 15.18
N VAL A 90 5.24 13.68 14.33
CA VAL A 90 5.55 13.90 12.91
C VAL A 90 6.89 14.61 12.76
N GLY A 91 7.74 14.14 11.86
CA GLY A 91 9.09 14.64 11.63
C GLY A 91 10.18 13.99 12.51
N TYR A 92 9.81 13.20 13.52
CA TYR A 92 10.78 12.44 14.30
C TYR A 92 11.44 11.36 13.44
N ASN A 93 12.76 11.19 13.60
CA ASN A 93 13.53 10.18 12.87
C ASN A 93 13.51 8.86 13.64
N GLN A 94 12.61 7.97 13.28
CA GLN A 94 12.38 6.66 13.92
C GLN A 94 13.36 5.63 13.39
N ARG A 95 14.06 4.97 14.31
CA ARG A 95 14.89 3.79 13.99
C ARG A 95 14.02 2.55 13.93
N ILE A 96 14.18 1.78 12.88
CA ILE A 96 13.56 0.47 12.66
C ILE A 96 14.66 -0.58 12.53
N VAL A 97 14.47 -1.74 13.14
CA VAL A 97 15.36 -2.90 13.00
C VAL A 97 14.59 -4.01 12.30
N ARG A 98 15.12 -4.49 11.18
CA ARG A 98 14.56 -5.59 10.40
C ARG A 98 15.00 -6.94 11.00
N ARG A 99 14.40 -8.02 10.51
CA ARG A 99 14.72 -9.39 10.91
C ARG A 99 16.20 -9.75 10.70
N ASP A 100 16.84 -9.24 9.65
CA ASP A 100 18.28 -9.41 9.37
C ASP A 100 19.21 -8.50 10.21
N ASN A 101 18.69 -7.86 11.25
CA ASN A 101 19.34 -6.86 12.11
C ASN A 101 19.81 -5.58 11.37
N ALA A 102 19.41 -5.38 10.11
CA ALA A 102 19.70 -4.13 9.42
C ALA A 102 18.85 -3.00 10.00
N GLU A 103 19.50 -1.87 10.27
CA GLU A 103 18.85 -0.66 10.77
C GLU A 103 18.38 0.21 9.61
N ARG A 104 17.22 0.80 9.77
CA ARG A 104 16.64 1.77 8.84
C ARG A 104 16.09 2.96 9.61
N PHE A 105 16.03 4.11 8.98
CA PHE A 105 15.52 5.33 9.58
C PHE A 105 14.39 5.89 8.74
N VAL A 106 13.30 6.24 9.43
CA VAL A 106 12.07 6.79 8.83
C VAL A 106 11.75 8.11 9.52
N LYS A 107 11.67 9.19 8.76
CA LYS A 107 11.09 10.43 9.25
C LYS A 107 9.57 10.28 9.27
N LEU A 108 8.97 10.32 10.46
CA LEU A 108 7.56 10.00 10.67
C LEU A 108 6.63 10.99 9.98
N ALA A 109 5.64 10.49 9.27
CA ALA A 109 4.46 11.21 8.77
C ALA A 109 3.27 11.07 9.76
N PRO A 110 2.07 11.58 9.49
CA PRO A 110 0.87 11.24 10.27
C PRO A 110 0.61 9.73 10.32
N THR A 111 -0.04 9.24 11.39
CA THR A 111 -0.38 7.82 11.51
C THR A 111 -1.30 7.35 10.38
N LEU A 112 -1.19 6.07 9.98
CA LEU A 112 -2.06 5.48 8.96
C LEU A 112 -3.53 5.60 9.36
N THR A 113 -3.84 5.31 10.63
CA THR A 113 -5.23 5.40 11.14
C THR A 113 -5.76 6.83 11.17
N SER A 114 -4.92 7.84 11.42
CA SER A 114 -5.34 9.24 11.36
C SER A 114 -5.66 9.70 9.94
N GLN A 115 -4.91 9.22 8.95
CA GLN A 115 -5.14 9.52 7.54
C GLN A 115 -6.36 8.79 6.99
N LEU A 116 -6.61 7.54 7.43
CA LEU A 116 -7.87 6.81 7.18
C LEU A 116 -9.06 7.61 7.72
N LYS A 117 -8.97 8.05 8.98
CA LYS A 117 -10.03 8.84 9.62
C LYS A 117 -10.28 10.17 8.91
N ALA A 118 -9.24 10.84 8.43
CA ALA A 118 -9.38 12.06 7.64
C ALA A 118 -10.11 11.81 6.30
N ALA A 119 -9.92 10.64 5.69
CA ALA A 119 -10.66 10.19 4.50
C ALA A 119 -12.11 9.75 4.81
N GLY A 120 -12.49 9.69 6.09
CA GLY A 120 -13.83 9.25 6.52
C GLY A 120 -13.96 7.75 6.74
N TYR A 121 -12.84 7.02 6.93
CA TYR A 121 -12.80 5.57 7.12
C TYR A 121 -12.08 5.20 8.42
N GLU A 122 -12.38 4.00 8.91
CA GLU A 122 -11.70 3.33 10.02
C GLU A 122 -11.13 1.98 9.54
N PRO A 123 -10.19 1.36 10.26
CA PRO A 123 -9.65 0.05 9.86
C PRO A 123 -10.73 -1.02 9.61
N LYS A 124 -11.84 -1.00 10.34
CA LYS A 124 -12.97 -1.93 10.19
C LYS A 124 -13.73 -1.77 8.87
N ASP A 125 -13.62 -0.61 8.20
CA ASP A 125 -14.29 -0.31 6.94
C ASP A 125 -13.49 -0.84 5.73
N VAL A 126 -12.22 -1.21 5.94
CA VAL A 126 -11.39 -1.85 4.94
C VAL A 126 -11.84 -3.29 4.74
N THR A 127 -12.39 -3.58 3.57
CA THR A 127 -12.92 -4.91 3.23
C THR A 127 -11.86 -5.84 2.65
N HIS A 128 -10.84 -5.27 2.01
CA HIS A 128 -9.72 -5.98 1.39
C HIS A 128 -8.39 -5.35 1.79
N LEU A 129 -7.42 -6.18 2.08
CA LEU A 129 -6.02 -5.80 2.24
C LEU A 129 -5.20 -6.46 1.12
N ALA A 130 -4.30 -5.72 0.51
CA ALA A 130 -3.24 -6.30 -0.30
C ALA A 130 -1.92 -5.59 0.01
N LEU A 131 -0.84 -6.35 0.01
CA LEU A 131 0.52 -5.84 0.16
C LEU A 131 1.23 -6.08 -1.18
N SER A 132 1.96 -5.07 -1.66
CA SER A 132 2.76 -5.21 -2.88
C SER A 132 3.78 -6.32 -2.71
N HIS A 133 4.37 -6.42 -1.51
CA HIS A 133 5.31 -7.44 -1.10
C HIS A 133 5.56 -7.41 0.42
N TYR A 134 6.43 -8.29 0.93
CA TYR A 134 6.66 -8.52 2.36
C TYR A 134 7.65 -7.57 3.04
N HIS A 135 8.29 -6.62 2.37
CA HIS A 135 9.27 -5.77 3.02
C HIS A 135 8.65 -4.92 4.13
N TRP A 136 9.50 -4.60 5.09
CA TRP A 136 9.14 -3.97 6.35
C TRP A 136 8.43 -2.61 6.21
N ASP A 137 8.71 -1.88 5.13
CA ASP A 137 8.16 -0.56 4.83
C ASP A 137 6.84 -0.58 4.05
N HIS A 138 6.31 -1.79 3.80
CA HIS A 138 4.99 -2.03 3.20
C HIS A 138 4.03 -2.73 4.16
N THR A 139 4.51 -3.25 5.31
CA THR A 139 3.74 -4.15 6.17
C THR A 139 3.45 -3.63 7.57
N ALA A 140 3.95 -2.46 7.97
CA ALA A 140 4.01 -2.05 9.37
C ALA A 140 2.68 -2.13 10.14
N ASP A 141 1.58 -1.67 9.57
CA ASP A 141 0.25 -1.72 10.18
C ASP A 141 -0.65 -2.85 9.65
N ALA A 142 -0.09 -3.85 8.94
CA ALA A 142 -0.89 -4.90 8.30
C ALA A 142 -1.77 -5.69 9.29
N ASN A 143 -1.32 -5.89 10.53
CA ASN A 143 -2.08 -6.56 11.58
C ASN A 143 -3.42 -5.87 11.91
N LEU A 144 -3.53 -4.55 11.73
CA LEU A 144 -4.78 -3.81 11.98
C LEU A 144 -5.91 -4.23 11.04
N PHE A 145 -5.56 -4.82 9.90
CA PHE A 145 -6.48 -5.19 8.82
C PHE A 145 -6.68 -6.70 8.70
N ALA A 146 -6.32 -7.49 9.72
CA ALA A 146 -6.47 -8.95 9.70
C ALA A 146 -7.93 -9.44 9.59
N ASN A 147 -8.92 -8.58 9.84
CA ASN A 147 -10.33 -8.88 9.63
C ASN A 147 -10.80 -8.68 8.18
N ALA A 148 -10.03 -7.99 7.34
CA ALA A 148 -10.28 -7.83 5.92
C ALA A 148 -9.99 -9.14 5.16
N GLN A 149 -10.48 -9.25 3.91
CA GLN A 149 -10.05 -10.28 2.98
C GLN A 149 -8.63 -9.94 2.52
N TRP A 150 -7.65 -10.76 2.90
CA TRP A 150 -6.27 -10.56 2.45
C TRP A 150 -6.06 -11.17 1.07
N LEU A 151 -5.59 -10.34 0.12
CA LEU A 151 -5.29 -10.72 -1.25
C LEU A 151 -3.76 -10.75 -1.40
N VAL A 152 -3.18 -11.89 -1.72
CA VAL A 152 -1.71 -12.04 -1.76
C VAL A 152 -1.31 -13.07 -2.80
N SER A 153 -0.19 -12.84 -3.51
CA SER A 153 0.45 -13.88 -4.32
C SER A 153 0.75 -15.10 -3.44
N LYS A 154 0.42 -16.30 -3.93
CA LYS A 154 0.73 -17.54 -3.20
C LYS A 154 2.22 -17.64 -2.87
N ILE A 155 3.09 -17.24 -3.81
CA ILE A 155 4.54 -17.29 -3.63
C ILE A 155 4.98 -16.32 -2.52
N GLU A 156 4.43 -15.12 -2.50
CA GLU A 156 4.71 -14.12 -1.45
C GLU A 156 4.24 -14.60 -0.08
N HIS A 157 3.01 -15.13 -0.01
CA HIS A 157 2.46 -15.70 1.21
C HIS A 157 3.36 -16.82 1.78
N ASP A 158 3.80 -17.74 0.92
CA ASP A 158 4.63 -18.86 1.34
C ASP A 158 6.01 -18.41 1.85
N ALA A 159 6.59 -17.35 1.27
CA ALA A 159 7.82 -16.72 1.76
C ALA A 159 7.60 -16.06 3.13
N MET A 160 6.53 -15.27 3.29
CA MET A 160 6.19 -14.57 4.54
C MET A 160 6.03 -15.50 5.74
N PHE A 161 5.43 -16.68 5.53
CA PHE A 161 5.12 -17.65 6.58
C PHE A 161 5.96 -18.90 6.53
N SER A 162 7.10 -18.86 5.82
CA SER A 162 8.08 -19.95 5.83
C SER A 162 8.68 -20.14 7.23
N ALA A 163 9.36 -21.26 7.44
CA ALA A 163 10.06 -21.52 8.71
C ALA A 163 11.19 -20.49 8.97
N ASP A 164 11.75 -19.90 7.90
CA ASP A 164 12.78 -18.87 7.92
C ASP A 164 12.40 -17.73 6.97
N PRO A 165 11.56 -16.76 7.41
CA PRO A 165 11.13 -15.66 6.56
C PRO A 165 12.32 -14.80 6.08
N PRO A 166 12.21 -14.16 4.90
CA PRO A 166 13.28 -13.33 4.35
C PRO A 166 13.78 -12.21 5.28
N GLY A 167 15.06 -11.85 5.16
CA GLY A 167 15.73 -10.88 6.04
C GLY A 167 15.15 -9.47 6.01
N GLY A 168 14.59 -9.05 4.87
CA GLY A 168 13.95 -7.74 4.69
C GLY A 168 12.60 -7.56 5.39
N THR A 169 12.11 -8.59 6.08
CA THR A 169 10.80 -8.61 6.74
C THR A 169 10.83 -8.12 8.18
N ARG A 170 9.62 -7.88 8.71
CA ARG A 170 9.30 -7.74 10.14
C ARG A 170 8.07 -8.60 10.45
N PRO A 171 8.22 -9.92 10.68
CA PRO A 171 7.10 -10.86 10.81
C PRO A 171 6.07 -10.47 11.87
N GLU A 172 6.49 -9.75 12.92
CA GLU A 172 5.61 -9.22 13.95
C GLU A 172 4.54 -8.25 13.41
N THR A 173 4.82 -7.55 12.30
CA THR A 173 3.90 -6.55 11.72
C THR A 173 2.75 -7.16 10.93
N TYR A 174 2.90 -8.42 10.48
CA TYR A 174 1.88 -9.14 9.70
C TYR A 174 1.48 -10.50 10.28
N SER A 175 1.91 -10.79 11.51
CA SER A 175 1.66 -12.10 12.15
C SER A 175 0.18 -12.47 12.26
N ALA A 176 -0.71 -11.50 12.44
CA ALA A 176 -2.15 -11.72 12.52
C ALA A 176 -2.76 -12.19 11.18
N LEU A 177 -2.11 -11.88 10.05
CA LEU A 177 -2.57 -12.30 8.72
C LEU A 177 -2.50 -13.81 8.51
N LYS A 178 -1.72 -14.54 9.32
CA LYS A 178 -1.67 -16.00 9.30
C LYS A 178 -3.05 -16.65 9.45
N ASN A 179 -3.94 -15.99 10.18
CA ASN A 179 -5.31 -16.47 10.45
C ASN A 179 -6.38 -15.67 9.72
N ALA A 180 -5.99 -14.71 8.86
CA ALA A 180 -6.93 -13.91 8.10
C ALA A 180 -7.63 -14.72 7.01
N ARG A 181 -8.82 -14.25 6.60
CA ARG A 181 -9.45 -14.76 5.37
C ARG A 181 -8.57 -14.40 4.19
N THR A 182 -7.98 -15.37 3.52
CA THR A 182 -6.97 -15.16 2.49
C THR A 182 -7.42 -15.68 1.14
N THR A 183 -7.20 -14.88 0.10
CA THR A 183 -7.21 -15.33 -1.30
C THR A 183 -5.77 -15.44 -1.76
N LEU A 184 -5.32 -16.67 -2.02
CA LEU A 184 -4.01 -16.94 -2.62
C LEU A 184 -4.10 -16.76 -4.13
N ILE A 185 -3.46 -15.72 -4.65
CA ILE A 185 -3.44 -15.41 -6.08
C ILE A 185 -2.38 -16.30 -6.74
N THR A 186 -2.80 -17.07 -7.73
CA THR A 186 -1.93 -17.99 -8.51
C THR A 186 -1.93 -17.66 -10.00
N THR A 187 -2.61 -16.58 -10.39
CA THR A 187 -2.72 -16.12 -11.78
C THR A 187 -1.88 -14.85 -11.96
N PRO A 188 -1.44 -14.53 -13.18
CA PRO A 188 -0.70 -13.28 -13.46
C PRO A 188 -1.47 -12.00 -13.12
N GLU A 189 -2.79 -12.05 -13.18
CA GLU A 189 -3.70 -10.94 -12.88
C GLU A 189 -4.83 -11.40 -11.97
N TYR A 190 -5.26 -10.53 -11.07
CA TYR A 190 -6.42 -10.74 -10.21
C TYR A 190 -7.26 -9.46 -10.15
N ASP A 191 -8.49 -9.53 -10.67
CA ASP A 191 -9.45 -8.44 -10.62
C ASP A 191 -10.13 -8.42 -9.25
N VAL A 192 -9.79 -7.43 -8.44
CA VAL A 192 -10.22 -7.33 -7.03
C VAL A 192 -11.74 -7.27 -6.89
N PHE A 193 -12.39 -6.52 -7.77
CA PHE A 193 -13.83 -6.27 -7.69
C PHE A 193 -14.64 -6.87 -8.86
N GLY A 194 -13.99 -7.54 -9.82
CA GLY A 194 -14.63 -8.23 -10.93
C GLY A 194 -15.21 -7.31 -12.01
N ASP A 195 -14.63 -6.12 -12.23
CA ASP A 195 -15.05 -5.17 -13.29
C ASP A 195 -13.87 -4.55 -14.05
N GLY A 196 -12.66 -5.03 -13.80
CA GLY A 196 -11.44 -4.59 -14.46
C GLY A 196 -10.93 -3.21 -14.05
N THR A 197 -11.49 -2.60 -13.02
CA THR A 197 -11.08 -1.25 -12.59
C THR A 197 -9.97 -1.28 -11.55
N VAL A 198 -9.83 -2.38 -10.79
CA VAL A 198 -8.78 -2.55 -9.77
C VAL A 198 -8.17 -3.95 -9.93
N VAL A 199 -6.95 -4.02 -10.44
CA VAL A 199 -6.32 -5.28 -10.81
C VAL A 199 -4.93 -5.40 -10.19
N ILE A 200 -4.72 -6.43 -9.37
CA ILE A 200 -3.39 -6.84 -8.89
C ILE A 200 -2.71 -7.60 -10.03
N ARG A 201 -1.49 -7.23 -10.36
CA ARG A 201 -0.67 -7.87 -11.39
C ARG A 201 0.62 -8.39 -10.80
N ALA A 202 0.97 -9.64 -11.14
CA ALA A 202 2.27 -10.20 -10.78
C ALA A 202 3.40 -9.35 -11.39
N ALA A 203 4.42 -9.06 -10.58
CA ALA A 203 5.61 -8.33 -10.99
C ALA A 203 6.80 -8.83 -10.16
N HIS A 204 7.05 -10.14 -10.27
CA HIS A 204 8.02 -10.86 -9.46
C HIS A 204 9.45 -10.38 -9.71
N GLY A 205 10.34 -10.61 -8.74
CA GLY A 205 11.78 -10.37 -8.87
C GLY A 205 12.36 -9.55 -7.72
N HIS A 206 11.74 -8.43 -7.36
CA HIS A 206 12.12 -7.66 -6.16
C HIS A 206 11.94 -8.53 -4.90
N THR A 207 10.78 -9.14 -4.76
CA THR A 207 10.56 -10.33 -3.94
C THR A 207 10.00 -11.45 -4.82
N GLU A 208 9.92 -12.68 -4.29
CA GLU A 208 9.48 -13.84 -5.04
C GLU A 208 8.09 -13.67 -5.64
N GLY A 209 7.19 -13.01 -4.94
CA GLY A 209 5.79 -12.82 -5.34
C GLY A 209 5.34 -11.36 -5.41
N HIS A 210 6.29 -10.41 -5.55
CA HIS A 210 6.00 -8.98 -5.68
C HIS A 210 4.91 -8.72 -6.73
N SER A 211 4.07 -7.72 -6.45
CA SER A 211 2.94 -7.33 -7.30
C SER A 211 2.85 -5.82 -7.44
N VAL A 212 2.23 -5.37 -8.53
CA VAL A 212 1.81 -3.98 -8.76
C VAL A 212 0.29 -3.88 -8.79
N LEU A 213 -0.27 -2.69 -8.56
CA LEU A 213 -1.71 -2.47 -8.59
C LEU A 213 -2.09 -1.51 -9.73
N TYR A 214 -2.96 -1.96 -10.63
CA TYR A 214 -3.61 -1.10 -11.60
C TYR A 214 -4.95 -0.60 -11.04
N VAL A 215 -5.19 0.72 -11.14
CA VAL A 215 -6.46 1.36 -10.78
C VAL A 215 -6.93 2.23 -11.94
N LYS A 216 -8.13 1.95 -12.46
CA LYS A 216 -8.76 2.75 -13.51
C LYS A 216 -9.69 3.79 -12.88
N LEU A 217 -9.27 5.03 -12.89
CA LEU A 217 -9.99 6.18 -12.36
C LEU A 217 -10.77 6.89 -13.47
N ALA A 218 -11.94 7.44 -13.14
CA ALA A 218 -12.84 8.00 -14.16
C ALA A 218 -12.30 9.28 -14.82
N LYS A 219 -11.68 10.18 -14.05
CA LYS A 219 -11.12 11.44 -14.56
C LYS A 219 -9.61 11.40 -14.71
N THR A 220 -8.92 10.78 -13.76
CA THR A 220 -7.45 10.69 -13.76
C THR A 220 -6.91 9.72 -14.81
N GLY A 221 -7.74 8.74 -15.24
CA GLY A 221 -7.32 7.67 -16.13
C GLY A 221 -6.71 6.48 -15.39
N GLY A 222 -5.98 5.64 -16.12
CA GLY A 222 -5.31 4.47 -15.53
C GLY A 222 -4.05 4.87 -14.75
N VAL A 223 -3.91 4.33 -13.54
CA VAL A 223 -2.72 4.48 -12.69
C VAL A 223 -2.19 3.09 -12.34
N VAL A 224 -0.88 2.88 -12.42
CA VAL A 224 -0.19 1.70 -11.89
C VAL A 224 0.64 2.13 -10.69
N LEU A 225 0.34 1.57 -9.51
CA LEU A 225 1.13 1.71 -8.29
C LEU A 225 2.23 0.66 -8.33
N SER A 226 3.49 1.11 -8.33
CA SER A 226 4.63 0.26 -8.67
C SER A 226 5.03 -0.76 -7.62
N GLY A 227 4.59 -0.60 -6.34
CA GLY A 227 5.37 -1.21 -5.25
C GLY A 227 6.85 -0.85 -5.45
N ASP A 228 7.72 -1.84 -5.30
CA ASP A 228 9.18 -1.70 -5.44
C ASP A 228 9.72 -2.18 -6.79
N LEU A 229 8.86 -2.24 -7.82
CA LEU A 229 9.33 -2.48 -9.19
C LEU A 229 10.36 -1.44 -9.64
N TYR A 230 10.21 -0.20 -9.14
CA TYR A 230 11.14 0.92 -9.24
C TYR A 230 11.11 1.72 -7.94
N HIS A 231 12.27 2.21 -7.51
CA HIS A 231 12.40 3.11 -6.35
C HIS A 231 12.64 4.55 -6.79
N TYR A 232 13.47 4.72 -7.82
CA TYR A 232 13.77 6.03 -8.42
C TYR A 232 13.37 6.07 -9.89
N PRO A 233 12.87 7.21 -10.41
CA PRO A 233 12.68 7.39 -11.86
C PRO A 233 13.95 7.10 -12.68
N ALA A 234 15.14 7.34 -12.11
CA ALA A 234 16.43 7.08 -12.75
C ALA A 234 16.66 5.59 -13.03
N GLU A 235 16.15 4.67 -12.22
CA GLU A 235 16.24 3.22 -12.51
C GLU A 235 15.53 2.89 -13.83
N ARG A 236 14.38 3.51 -14.07
CA ARG A 236 13.60 3.31 -15.31
C ARG A 236 14.33 3.88 -16.53
N THR A 237 14.87 5.10 -16.43
CA THR A 237 15.53 5.79 -17.56
C THR A 237 16.91 5.23 -17.88
N LEU A 238 17.68 4.87 -16.84
CA LEU A 238 19.04 4.33 -16.97
C LEU A 238 19.07 2.81 -17.01
N LYS A 239 17.92 2.14 -16.90
CA LYS A 239 17.77 0.68 -16.87
C LYS A 239 18.66 0.03 -15.79
N ARG A 240 18.64 0.60 -14.59
CA ARG A 240 19.38 0.09 -13.43
C ARG A 240 18.48 -0.79 -12.57
N LEU A 241 19.04 -1.87 -12.05
CA LEU A 241 18.38 -2.74 -11.08
C LEU A 241 19.03 -2.57 -9.70
N PRO A 242 18.29 -2.59 -8.60
CA PRO A 242 18.86 -2.62 -7.26
C PRO A 242 19.78 -3.82 -7.05
N THR A 243 20.68 -3.71 -6.07
CA THR A 243 21.61 -4.79 -5.71
C THR A 243 21.02 -5.85 -4.81
N PHE A 244 19.75 -5.69 -4.43
CA PHE A 244 19.05 -6.54 -3.44
C PHE A 244 17.77 -7.18 -3.99
N GLU A 245 17.65 -7.27 -5.31
CA GLU A 245 16.58 -8.05 -5.96
C GLU A 245 16.76 -9.55 -5.66
N VAL A 246 15.66 -10.25 -5.39
CA VAL A 246 15.67 -11.71 -5.27
C VAL A 246 16.05 -12.35 -6.63
N SER A 247 15.54 -11.77 -7.71
CA SER A 247 15.88 -12.17 -9.08
C SER A 247 15.92 -10.96 -10.00
N GLU A 248 17.12 -10.54 -10.41
CA GLU A 248 17.29 -9.44 -11.39
C GLU A 248 16.62 -9.77 -12.73
N ALA A 249 16.67 -11.04 -13.16
CA ALA A 249 16.08 -11.47 -14.42
C ALA A 249 14.53 -11.35 -14.39
N ASP A 250 13.92 -11.75 -13.28
CA ASP A 250 12.47 -11.66 -13.12
C ASP A 250 12.02 -10.21 -12.95
N THR A 251 12.77 -9.38 -12.21
CA THR A 251 12.50 -7.94 -12.11
C THR A 251 12.56 -7.27 -13.48
N GLN A 252 13.56 -7.61 -14.31
CA GLN A 252 13.64 -7.05 -15.66
C GLN A 252 12.44 -7.49 -16.51
N ALA A 253 12.05 -8.76 -16.45
CA ALA A 253 10.89 -9.27 -17.18
C ALA A 253 9.59 -8.59 -16.69
N ALA A 254 9.44 -8.39 -15.38
CA ALA A 254 8.30 -7.69 -14.79
C ALA A 254 8.26 -6.22 -15.24
N ARG A 255 9.41 -5.54 -15.27
CA ARG A 255 9.52 -4.18 -15.80
C ARG A 255 9.08 -4.10 -17.26
N ASP A 256 9.53 -5.03 -18.09
CA ASP A 256 9.18 -5.09 -19.51
C ASP A 256 7.66 -5.34 -19.71
N ASP A 257 7.04 -6.24 -18.93
CA ASP A 257 5.59 -6.47 -18.96
C ASP A 257 4.81 -5.23 -18.52
N VAL A 258 5.17 -4.62 -17.40
CA VAL A 258 4.50 -3.41 -16.90
C VAL A 258 4.65 -2.27 -17.90
N GLU A 259 5.81 -2.06 -18.51
CA GLU A 259 6.01 -1.05 -19.57
C GLU A 259 5.14 -1.30 -20.80
N GLN A 260 4.94 -2.57 -21.20
CA GLN A 260 4.00 -2.93 -22.26
C GLN A 260 2.55 -2.63 -21.85
N PHE A 261 2.20 -2.97 -20.61
CA PHE A 261 0.87 -2.70 -20.07
C PHE A 261 0.56 -1.19 -20.04
N LEU A 262 1.49 -0.36 -19.57
CA LEU A 262 1.38 1.10 -19.55
C LEU A 262 1.10 1.66 -20.97
N ARG A 263 1.87 1.20 -21.96
CA ARG A 263 1.65 1.62 -23.36
C ARG A 263 0.29 1.20 -23.91
N ARG A 264 -0.14 -0.04 -23.62
CA ARG A 264 -1.43 -0.59 -24.11
C ARG A 264 -2.63 0.11 -23.48
N THR A 265 -2.55 0.48 -22.23
CA THR A 265 -3.65 1.05 -21.45
C THR A 265 -3.61 2.57 -21.36
N ASN A 266 -2.52 3.20 -21.80
CA ASN A 266 -2.23 4.62 -21.58
C ASN A 266 -2.27 5.00 -20.08
N ALA A 267 -1.87 4.07 -19.22
CA ALA A 267 -1.81 4.29 -17.77
C ALA A 267 -0.51 5.01 -17.38
N THR A 268 -0.58 5.77 -16.29
CA THR A 268 0.57 6.44 -15.68
C THR A 268 1.17 5.56 -14.58
N LEU A 269 2.48 5.39 -14.58
CA LEU A 269 3.18 4.72 -13.49
C LEU A 269 3.42 5.71 -12.33
N TRP A 270 2.97 5.35 -11.13
CA TRP A 270 3.33 6.02 -9.89
C TRP A 270 4.35 5.18 -9.14
N ILE A 271 5.59 5.67 -9.12
CA ILE A 271 6.68 5.04 -8.38
C ILE A 271 6.49 5.38 -6.90
N GLN A 272 6.26 4.35 -6.09
CA GLN A 272 5.83 4.47 -4.69
C GLN A 272 6.88 5.18 -3.84
N HIS A 273 8.15 5.00 -4.16
CA HIS A 273 9.29 5.57 -3.47
C HIS A 273 9.81 6.90 -4.06
N ASP A 274 9.25 7.38 -5.17
CA ASP A 274 9.63 8.69 -5.74
C ASP A 274 9.15 9.85 -4.85
N LEU A 275 10.01 10.31 -3.94
CA LEU A 275 9.70 11.38 -3.00
C LEU A 275 9.34 12.69 -3.69
N VAL A 276 9.95 13.00 -4.83
CA VAL A 276 9.67 14.22 -5.60
C VAL A 276 8.26 14.22 -6.17
N ALA A 277 7.84 13.10 -6.76
CA ALA A 277 6.48 12.93 -7.24
C ALA A 277 5.49 12.84 -6.08
N HIS A 278 5.81 12.06 -5.03
CA HIS A 278 4.96 11.89 -3.86
C HIS A 278 4.59 13.20 -3.19
N ARG A 279 5.53 14.15 -3.06
CA ARG A 279 5.26 15.50 -2.50
C ARG A 279 4.22 16.29 -3.29
N LYS A 280 4.04 16.01 -4.58
CA LYS A 280 3.10 16.68 -5.48
C LYS A 280 1.71 16.02 -5.51
N LEU A 281 1.60 14.77 -5.07
CA LEU A 281 0.33 14.07 -5.03
C LEU A 281 -0.60 14.70 -3.97
N LYS A 282 -1.89 14.77 -4.28
CA LYS A 282 -2.94 15.03 -3.28
C LYS A 282 -2.82 13.97 -2.20
N LYS A 283 -2.95 14.38 -0.94
CA LYS A 283 -2.97 13.49 0.22
C LYS A 283 -4.37 13.47 0.82
N SER A 284 -4.67 12.38 1.56
CA SER A 284 -5.89 12.33 2.36
C SER A 284 -6.10 13.64 3.16
N PRO A 285 -7.34 14.21 3.17
CA PRO A 285 -8.61 13.63 2.71
C PRO A 285 -8.92 13.83 1.21
N GLU A 286 -8.06 14.47 0.43
CA GLU A 286 -8.27 14.59 -1.01
C GLU A 286 -8.02 13.25 -1.71
N TYR A 287 -8.66 13.03 -2.86
CA TYR A 287 -8.55 11.81 -3.66
C TYR A 287 -8.46 12.11 -5.16
N TYR A 288 -8.13 11.07 -5.90
CA TYR A 288 -8.19 10.99 -7.36
C TYR A 288 -9.39 10.11 -7.78
N ASP A 289 -10.09 10.51 -8.84
CA ASP A 289 -11.26 9.84 -9.42
C ASP A 289 -11.25 9.86 -10.95
#